data_6142afff15ebb2b5f72ea50106204dc5
#
_entry.id   6142afff15ebb2b5f72ea50106204dc5
#
_cell.length_a   1.000
_cell.length_b   1.000
_cell.length_c   1.000
_cell.angle_alpha   90.00
_cell.angle_beta   90.00
_cell.angle_gamma   90.00
#
_symmetry.space_group_name_H-M   'P 1'
#
loop_
_entity.id
_entity.type
_entity.pdbx_description
1 polymer ?
#
loop_
_entity_poly.entity_id
_entity_poly.type
_entity_poly.pdbx_seq_one_letter_code
_entity_poly.pdbx_strand_id
1 'polypeptide(L)'
;MPTTETLLPGLIALGAAAAFGTSGVASKRGLAHIEALTGTLVTVGTCLAVYVLAAPLWMRAEDWFTVGFWIFAFTGIMQPALSMYFANEAYSRAGATVVSTFAGTTPLFAAAVAIGFLDERLTLALGAGTVLTVAGITALAWMPASGGAAVVAGRSGIAAALVFATLTAAIRGVNQVIGKVGIDLLPNPFMAGFCSFGVSFVLLGAACRWRRGRWPGRLPRPGLVWFCITGLCVALGAGLLYTALLVGTVTVVAPIVATFPVFTLLVAAALGDERITAKVLAGVVLVVVGVAVASGSVV
;
A
#
# COMPACT_ATOMS: atom_id res chain seq x y z
N MET A 1 29.15 6.07 4.70
CA MET A 1 28.30 5.74 5.86
C MET A 1 26.97 6.43 5.62
N PRO A 2 25.83 5.78 5.73
CA PRO A 2 24.54 6.45 5.62
C PRO A 2 24.49 7.53 6.71
N THR A 3 24.23 8.76 6.31
CA THR A 3 24.08 9.86 7.25
C THR A 3 22.80 9.65 8.04
N THR A 4 22.71 10.17 9.26
CA THR A 4 21.49 10.10 10.10
C THR A 4 20.26 10.60 9.36
N GLU A 5 20.43 11.44 8.33
CA GLU A 5 19.39 11.98 7.46
C GLU A 5 18.72 10.94 6.53
N THR A 6 19.42 9.84 6.18
CA THR A 6 18.85 8.78 5.34
C THR A 6 18.34 7.58 6.15
N LEU A 7 18.90 7.37 7.37
CA LEU A 7 18.51 6.25 8.23
C LEU A 7 17.09 6.40 8.79
N LEU A 8 16.73 7.59 9.26
CA LEU A 8 15.43 7.81 9.89
C LEU A 8 14.25 7.63 8.92
N PRO A 9 14.23 8.27 7.72
CA PRO A 9 13.19 8.00 6.72
C PRO A 9 13.10 6.54 6.33
N GLY A 10 14.27 5.86 6.21
CA GLY A 10 14.33 4.44 5.85
C GLY A 10 13.69 3.52 6.89
N LEU A 11 13.98 3.74 8.18
CA LEU A 11 13.38 2.95 9.27
C LEU A 11 11.86 3.18 9.38
N ILE A 12 11.40 4.42 9.22
CA ILE A 12 9.97 4.74 9.22
C ILE A 12 9.28 4.08 8.02
N ALA A 13 9.89 4.15 6.83
CA ALA A 13 9.39 3.51 5.62
C ALA A 13 9.33 1.97 5.74
N LEU A 14 10.30 1.36 6.43
CA LEU A 14 10.29 -0.07 6.70
C LEU A 14 9.15 -0.46 7.64
N GLY A 15 8.87 0.34 8.66
CA GLY A 15 7.69 0.18 9.51
C GLY A 15 6.38 0.28 8.72
N ALA A 16 6.29 1.21 7.78
CA ALA A 16 5.15 1.31 6.86
C ALA A 16 5.00 0.05 6.00
N ALA A 17 6.12 -0.49 5.46
CA ALA A 17 6.13 -1.72 4.68
C ALA A 17 5.63 -2.92 5.51
N ALA A 18 6.06 -3.06 6.75
CA ALA A 18 5.61 -4.11 7.66
C ALA A 18 4.10 -4.04 7.93
N ALA A 19 3.59 -2.84 8.20
CA ALA A 19 2.17 -2.60 8.42
C ALA A 19 1.34 -2.92 7.17
N PHE A 20 1.74 -2.45 5.99
CA PHE A 20 1.06 -2.77 4.72
C PHE A 20 1.15 -4.26 4.37
N GLY A 21 2.29 -4.92 4.63
CA GLY A 21 2.45 -6.35 4.41
C GLY A 21 1.47 -7.18 5.27
N THR A 22 1.36 -6.85 6.54
CA THR A 22 0.40 -7.46 7.47
C THR A 22 -1.05 -7.23 7.03
N SER A 23 -1.37 -6.02 6.54
CA SER A 23 -2.71 -5.69 6.06
C SER A 23 -3.14 -6.56 4.88
N GLY A 24 -2.22 -6.93 3.99
CA GLY A 24 -2.48 -7.79 2.84
C GLY A 24 -2.96 -9.19 3.24
N VAL A 25 -2.32 -9.80 4.25
CA VAL A 25 -2.72 -11.11 4.78
C VAL A 25 -4.08 -11.03 5.47
N ALA A 26 -4.28 -10.02 6.32
CA ALA A 26 -5.55 -9.80 6.99
C ALA A 26 -6.70 -9.58 5.99
N SER A 27 -6.47 -8.79 4.93
CA SER A 27 -7.43 -8.56 3.85
C SER A 27 -7.81 -9.85 3.13
N LYS A 28 -6.82 -10.69 2.75
CA LYS A 28 -7.06 -12.00 2.13
C LYS A 28 -7.98 -12.87 3.00
N ARG A 29 -7.72 -12.93 4.30
CA ARG A 29 -8.56 -13.70 5.24
C ARG A 29 -9.97 -13.12 5.38
N GLY A 30 -10.09 -11.78 5.38
CA GLY A 30 -11.37 -11.09 5.40
C GLY A 30 -12.23 -11.37 4.16
N LEU A 31 -11.59 -11.44 2.98
CA LEU A 31 -12.25 -11.74 1.70
C LEU A 31 -12.86 -13.13 1.61
N ALA A 32 -12.48 -14.06 2.47
CA ALA A 32 -13.17 -15.34 2.60
C ALA A 32 -14.60 -15.21 3.14
N HIS A 33 -14.94 -14.09 3.75
CA HIS A 33 -16.22 -13.87 4.44
C HIS A 33 -17.03 -12.67 3.92
N ILE A 34 -16.35 -11.66 3.35
CA ILE A 34 -16.97 -10.41 2.90
C ILE A 34 -16.40 -10.04 1.52
N GLU A 35 -17.27 -9.59 0.61
CA GLU A 35 -16.85 -9.16 -0.72
C GLU A 35 -15.91 -7.95 -0.70
N ALA A 36 -15.13 -7.76 -1.79
CA ALA A 36 -14.08 -6.75 -1.91
C ALA A 36 -14.56 -5.32 -1.61
N LEU A 37 -15.69 -4.88 -2.20
CA LEU A 37 -16.19 -3.52 -2.01
C LEU A 37 -16.59 -3.23 -0.56
N THR A 38 -17.32 -4.14 0.05
CA THR A 38 -17.75 -4.00 1.46
C THR A 38 -16.56 -4.12 2.41
N GLY A 39 -15.63 -5.03 2.15
CA GLY A 39 -14.41 -5.17 2.92
C GLY A 39 -13.54 -3.91 2.85
N THR A 40 -13.41 -3.31 1.65
CA THR A 40 -12.70 -2.03 1.49
C THR A 40 -13.39 -0.92 2.28
N LEU A 41 -14.72 -0.84 2.25
CA LEU A 41 -15.47 0.15 3.03
C LEU A 41 -15.22 -0.01 4.55
N VAL A 42 -15.23 -1.23 5.07
CA VAL A 42 -14.92 -1.51 6.49
C VAL A 42 -13.49 -1.09 6.82
N THR A 43 -12.52 -1.44 5.98
CA THR A 43 -11.11 -1.05 6.15
C THR A 43 -10.96 0.46 6.21
N VAL A 44 -11.51 1.18 5.23
CA VAL A 44 -11.41 2.65 5.13
C VAL A 44 -12.16 3.31 6.30
N GLY A 45 -13.32 2.77 6.69
CA GLY A 45 -14.05 3.25 7.86
C GLY A 45 -13.26 3.08 9.17
N THR A 46 -12.54 1.97 9.32
CA THR A 46 -11.64 1.75 10.47
C THR A 46 -10.46 2.72 10.44
N CYS A 47 -9.84 2.94 9.28
CA CYS A 47 -8.79 3.95 9.14
C CYS A 47 -9.30 5.35 9.52
N LEU A 48 -10.44 5.75 8.98
CA LEU A 48 -11.05 7.04 9.30
C LEU A 48 -11.33 7.16 10.80
N ALA A 49 -11.85 6.12 11.44
CA ALA A 49 -12.10 6.11 12.89
C ALA A 49 -10.81 6.34 13.69
N VAL A 50 -9.68 5.70 13.28
CA VAL A 50 -8.37 5.93 13.92
C VAL A 50 -7.95 7.40 13.79
N TYR A 51 -8.06 7.99 12.60
CA TYR A 51 -7.68 9.39 12.39
C TYR A 51 -8.62 10.37 13.07
N VAL A 52 -9.93 10.08 13.15
CA VAL A 52 -10.90 10.88 13.90
C VAL A 52 -10.58 10.85 15.39
N LEU A 53 -10.25 9.68 15.95
CA LEU A 53 -9.84 9.56 17.35
C LEU A 53 -8.52 10.27 17.66
N ALA A 54 -7.60 10.32 16.69
CA ALA A 54 -6.34 11.04 16.81
C ALA A 54 -6.46 12.55 16.55
N ALA A 55 -7.56 13.00 15.92
CA ALA A 55 -7.77 14.39 15.51
C ALA A 55 -7.54 15.43 16.61
N PRO A 56 -8.08 15.26 17.85
CA PRO A 56 -7.91 16.26 18.92
C PRO A 56 -6.44 16.49 19.32
N LEU A 57 -5.55 15.52 19.05
CA LEU A 57 -4.14 15.57 19.45
C LEU A 57 -3.26 16.17 18.35
N TRP A 58 -3.63 16.02 17.06
CA TRP A 58 -2.73 16.24 15.95
C TRP A 58 -3.25 17.19 14.88
N MET A 59 -4.55 17.54 14.87
CA MET A 59 -5.12 18.46 13.89
C MET A 59 -5.28 19.86 14.46
N ARG A 60 -4.90 20.85 13.68
CA ARG A 60 -5.02 22.28 14.02
C ARG A 60 -6.07 22.92 13.14
N ALA A 61 -6.69 23.98 13.65
CA ALA A 61 -7.71 24.73 12.88
C ALA A 61 -7.12 25.35 11.58
N GLU A 62 -5.84 25.71 11.61
CA GLU A 62 -5.10 26.26 10.48
C GLU A 62 -4.84 25.28 9.33
N ASP A 63 -4.91 23.96 9.60
CA ASP A 63 -4.67 22.91 8.60
C ASP A 63 -5.85 22.77 7.61
N TRP A 64 -7.04 23.25 8.00
CA TRP A 64 -8.25 23.09 7.22
C TRP A 64 -8.30 24.01 6.00
N PHE A 65 -8.80 23.47 4.88
CA PHE A 65 -9.02 24.17 3.62
C PHE A 65 -7.76 24.78 2.96
N THR A 66 -6.57 24.36 3.41
CA THR A 66 -5.31 24.68 2.75
C THR A 66 -5.20 23.98 1.38
N VAL A 67 -4.25 24.39 0.55
CA VAL A 67 -3.98 23.69 -0.73
C VAL A 67 -3.61 22.23 -0.47
N GLY A 68 -2.79 21.96 0.55
CA GLY A 68 -2.43 20.60 0.97
C GLY A 68 -3.65 19.76 1.37
N PHE A 69 -4.63 20.35 2.07
CA PHE A 69 -5.90 19.68 2.39
C PHE A 69 -6.61 19.17 1.13
N TRP A 70 -6.74 20.01 0.10
CA TRP A 70 -7.42 19.62 -1.15
C TRP A 70 -6.63 18.59 -1.96
N ILE A 71 -5.29 18.66 -1.91
CA ILE A 71 -4.43 17.63 -2.49
C ILE A 71 -4.70 16.28 -1.79
N PHE A 72 -4.76 16.24 -0.47
CA PHE A 72 -5.06 15.01 0.26
C PHE A 72 -6.50 14.52 0.05
N ALA A 73 -7.45 15.41 -0.11
CA ALA A 73 -8.82 15.05 -0.51
C ALA A 73 -8.83 14.38 -1.90
N PHE A 74 -8.07 14.92 -2.86
CA PHE A 74 -7.91 14.33 -4.19
C PHE A 74 -7.19 12.97 -4.13
N THR A 75 -6.10 12.85 -3.34
CA THR A 75 -5.43 11.57 -3.16
C THR A 75 -6.38 10.51 -2.63
N GLY A 76 -7.34 10.88 -1.79
CA GLY A 76 -8.36 9.97 -1.26
C GLY A 76 -9.24 9.31 -2.33
N ILE A 77 -9.46 9.96 -3.47
CA ILE A 77 -10.19 9.37 -4.60
C ILE A 77 -9.36 8.22 -5.19
N MET A 78 -8.07 8.46 -5.39
CA MET A 78 -7.16 7.49 -5.99
C MET A 78 -6.75 6.42 -4.98
N GLN A 79 -6.30 6.85 -3.82
CA GLN A 79 -5.87 5.98 -2.74
C GLN A 79 -6.33 6.56 -1.39
N PRO A 80 -7.11 5.83 -0.58
CA PRO A 80 -7.36 4.39 -0.67
C PRO A 80 -8.53 3.92 -1.54
N ALA A 81 -9.46 4.78 -2.00
CA ALA A 81 -10.70 4.29 -2.61
C ALA A 81 -10.46 3.33 -3.79
N LEU A 82 -9.91 3.81 -4.91
CA LEU A 82 -9.73 2.99 -6.11
C LEU A 82 -8.63 1.93 -5.92
N SER A 83 -7.47 2.32 -5.38
CA SER A 83 -6.34 1.41 -5.21
C SER A 83 -6.66 0.22 -4.31
N MET A 84 -7.31 0.43 -3.17
CA MET A 84 -7.67 -0.67 -2.26
C MET A 84 -8.79 -1.54 -2.82
N TYR A 85 -9.77 -0.94 -3.50
CA TYR A 85 -10.80 -1.71 -4.17
C TYR A 85 -10.20 -2.63 -5.24
N PHE A 86 -9.33 -2.12 -6.12
CA PHE A 86 -8.66 -2.92 -7.13
C PHE A 86 -7.73 -3.97 -6.51
N ALA A 87 -7.01 -3.64 -5.43
CA ALA A 87 -6.20 -4.61 -4.72
C ALA A 87 -7.05 -5.77 -4.18
N ASN A 88 -8.17 -5.48 -3.53
CA ASN A 88 -9.05 -6.50 -2.99
C ASN A 88 -9.71 -7.35 -4.10
N GLU A 89 -10.08 -6.74 -5.23
CA GLU A 89 -10.54 -7.47 -6.40
C GLU A 89 -9.46 -8.38 -6.98
N ALA A 90 -8.22 -7.93 -7.01
CA ALA A 90 -7.10 -8.76 -7.44
C ALA A 90 -6.82 -9.90 -6.44
N TYR A 91 -6.80 -9.60 -5.13
CA TYR A 91 -6.61 -10.61 -4.07
C TYR A 91 -7.64 -11.72 -4.11
N SER A 92 -8.91 -11.38 -4.38
CA SER A 92 -10.00 -12.37 -4.48
C SER A 92 -9.83 -13.33 -5.65
N ARG A 93 -9.13 -12.93 -6.73
CA ARG A 93 -8.96 -13.70 -7.96
C ARG A 93 -7.63 -14.45 -8.05
N ALA A 94 -6.52 -13.85 -7.60
CA ALA A 94 -5.18 -14.39 -7.80
C ALA A 94 -4.41 -14.63 -6.49
N GLY A 95 -5.01 -14.32 -5.34
CA GLY A 95 -4.37 -14.47 -4.04
C GLY A 95 -3.35 -13.37 -3.72
N ALA A 96 -2.88 -13.37 -2.46
CA ALA A 96 -2.06 -12.27 -1.94
C ALA A 96 -0.68 -12.21 -2.59
N THR A 97 -0.04 -13.34 -2.81
CA THR A 97 1.34 -13.42 -3.33
C THR A 97 1.46 -12.84 -4.74
N VAL A 98 0.57 -13.24 -5.67
CA VAL A 98 0.57 -12.72 -7.05
C VAL A 98 0.32 -11.22 -7.07
N VAL A 99 -0.68 -10.75 -6.32
CA VAL A 99 -1.05 -9.33 -6.29
C VAL A 99 0.05 -8.47 -5.66
N SER A 100 0.66 -8.93 -4.56
CA SER A 100 1.75 -8.20 -3.91
C SER A 100 2.98 -8.07 -4.81
N THR A 101 3.22 -9.03 -5.70
CA THR A 101 4.29 -8.94 -6.70
C THR A 101 4.07 -7.79 -7.67
N PHE A 102 2.89 -7.73 -8.28
CA PHE A 102 2.56 -6.63 -9.18
C PHE A 102 2.55 -5.29 -8.44
N ALA A 103 2.10 -5.25 -7.19
CA ALA A 103 2.19 -4.07 -6.35
C ALA A 103 3.64 -3.64 -6.08
N GLY A 104 4.61 -4.56 -6.13
CA GLY A 104 6.04 -4.27 -6.08
C GLY A 104 6.58 -3.46 -7.26
N THR A 105 5.82 -3.33 -8.36
CA THR A 105 6.15 -2.43 -9.47
C THR A 105 5.81 -0.96 -9.19
N THR A 106 5.17 -0.66 -8.07
CA THR A 106 4.84 0.71 -7.62
C THR A 106 6.01 1.70 -7.74
N PRO A 107 7.26 1.37 -7.35
CA PRO A 107 8.38 2.30 -7.47
C PRO A 107 8.69 2.72 -8.91
N LEU A 108 8.41 1.87 -9.91
CA LEU A 108 8.61 2.22 -11.32
C LEU A 108 7.69 3.37 -11.72
N PHE A 109 6.41 3.29 -11.31
CA PHE A 109 5.44 4.36 -11.57
C PHE A 109 5.76 5.62 -10.75
N ALA A 110 6.17 5.46 -9.48
CA ALA A 110 6.57 6.59 -8.64
C ALA A 110 7.80 7.31 -9.22
N ALA A 111 8.85 6.56 -9.62
CA ALA A 111 10.05 7.13 -10.22
C ALA A 111 9.75 7.84 -11.54
N ALA A 112 8.94 7.24 -12.42
CA ALA A 112 8.57 7.87 -13.69
C ALA A 112 7.88 9.22 -13.50
N VAL A 113 6.99 9.32 -12.50
CA VAL A 113 6.28 10.58 -12.20
C VAL A 113 7.18 11.56 -11.44
N ALA A 114 8.00 11.10 -10.48
CA ALA A 114 8.91 11.96 -9.72
C ALA A 114 9.95 12.63 -10.63
N ILE A 115 10.53 11.88 -11.58
CA ILE A 115 11.47 12.43 -12.56
C ILE A 115 10.78 13.46 -13.47
N GLY A 116 9.55 13.19 -13.91
CA GLY A 116 8.83 14.07 -14.83
C GLY A 116 8.24 15.33 -14.20
N PHE A 117 7.95 15.34 -12.90
CA PHE A 117 7.19 16.41 -12.22
C PHE A 117 7.89 17.03 -11.01
N LEU A 118 8.86 16.35 -10.39
CA LEU A 118 9.60 16.85 -9.23
C LEU A 118 11.08 17.14 -9.55
N ASP A 119 11.49 17.06 -10.83
CA ASP A 119 12.88 17.23 -11.29
C ASP A 119 13.88 16.32 -10.52
N GLU A 120 13.41 15.21 -9.96
CA GLU A 120 14.27 14.24 -9.30
C GLU A 120 15.16 13.55 -10.33
N ARG A 121 16.46 13.44 -10.03
CA ARG A 121 17.42 12.83 -10.96
C ARG A 121 17.44 11.31 -10.81
N LEU A 122 17.27 10.61 -11.94
CA LEU A 122 17.48 9.18 -11.98
C LEU A 122 19.00 8.90 -11.92
N THR A 123 19.48 8.44 -10.76
CA THR A 123 20.84 7.93 -10.66
C THR A 123 20.90 6.47 -11.14
N LEU A 124 22.05 6.04 -11.68
CA LEU A 124 22.25 4.65 -12.11
C LEU A 124 21.99 3.65 -10.97
N ALA A 125 22.39 4.00 -9.76
CA ALA A 125 22.19 3.15 -8.58
C ALA A 125 20.71 3.08 -8.17
N LEU A 126 19.95 4.18 -8.24
CA LEU A 126 18.50 4.17 -8.03
C LEU A 126 17.80 3.29 -9.06
N GLY A 127 18.15 3.43 -10.36
CA GLY A 127 17.62 2.60 -11.44
C GLY A 127 17.94 1.12 -11.24
N ALA A 128 19.20 0.78 -10.99
CA ALA A 128 19.64 -0.60 -10.75
C ALA A 128 18.99 -1.20 -9.51
N GLY A 129 18.93 -0.46 -8.39
CA GLY A 129 18.28 -0.89 -7.16
C GLY A 129 16.78 -1.14 -7.33
N THR A 130 16.10 -0.26 -8.06
CA THR A 130 14.67 -0.43 -8.39
C THR A 130 14.45 -1.68 -9.24
N VAL A 131 15.25 -1.90 -10.30
CA VAL A 131 15.18 -3.11 -11.13
C VAL A 131 15.44 -4.37 -10.30
N LEU A 132 16.45 -4.36 -9.44
CA LEU A 132 16.76 -5.49 -8.55
C LEU A 132 15.60 -5.78 -7.59
N THR A 133 15.02 -4.75 -7.00
CA THR A 133 13.87 -4.87 -6.09
C THR A 133 12.68 -5.50 -6.82
N VAL A 134 12.35 -4.98 -8.01
CA VAL A 134 11.26 -5.52 -8.85
C VAL A 134 11.55 -6.96 -9.27
N ALA A 135 12.78 -7.26 -9.68
CA ALA A 135 13.18 -8.63 -10.04
C ALA A 135 13.04 -9.60 -8.86
N GLY A 136 13.47 -9.19 -7.66
CA GLY A 136 13.32 -9.99 -6.43
C GLY A 136 11.86 -10.25 -6.07
N ILE A 137 11.03 -9.22 -6.13
CA ILE A 137 9.59 -9.33 -5.89
C ILE A 137 8.95 -10.23 -6.96
N THR A 138 9.32 -10.08 -8.23
CA THR A 138 8.84 -10.93 -9.32
C THR A 138 9.25 -12.38 -9.13
N ALA A 139 10.49 -12.64 -8.72
CA ALA A 139 10.96 -13.98 -8.40
C ALA A 139 10.16 -14.63 -7.24
N LEU A 140 9.77 -13.84 -6.23
CA LEU A 140 8.91 -14.30 -5.13
C LEU A 140 7.51 -14.72 -5.61
N ALA A 141 6.97 -14.05 -6.63
CA ALA A 141 5.63 -14.35 -7.15
C ALA A 141 5.57 -15.55 -8.09
N TRP A 142 6.64 -15.84 -8.81
CA TRP A 142 6.69 -16.99 -9.71
C TRP A 142 6.80 -18.32 -8.93
N MET A 143 6.78 -18.26 -7.61
CA MET A 143 6.70 -19.45 -6.78
C MET A 143 5.29 -20.00 -6.76
N PRO A 144 5.12 -21.32 -6.93
CA PRO A 144 3.79 -21.92 -6.82
C PRO A 144 3.22 -21.59 -5.44
N ALA A 145 2.14 -20.82 -5.41
CA ALA A 145 1.39 -20.56 -4.20
C ALA A 145 0.94 -21.91 -3.62
N SER A 146 1.36 -22.22 -2.41
CA SER A 146 1.00 -23.47 -1.72
C SER A 146 -0.49 -23.54 -1.31
N GLY A 147 -1.34 -22.69 -1.87
CA GLY A 147 -2.77 -22.61 -1.59
C GLY A 147 -3.59 -22.43 -2.85
N GLY A 148 -4.47 -23.37 -3.10
CA GLY A 148 -5.33 -23.62 -4.26
C GLY A 148 -6.17 -22.47 -4.86
N ALA A 149 -5.89 -21.21 -4.60
CA ALA A 149 -6.64 -20.08 -5.16
C ALA A 149 -6.37 -19.85 -6.67
N ALA A 150 -5.17 -20.19 -7.16
CA ALA A 150 -4.83 -20.03 -8.58
C ALA A 150 -5.54 -21.04 -9.51
N VAL A 151 -6.07 -22.12 -8.95
CA VAL A 151 -6.73 -23.21 -9.72
C VAL A 151 -8.19 -22.88 -10.04
N VAL A 152 -8.83 -21.98 -9.29
CA VAL A 152 -10.27 -21.70 -9.43
C VAL A 152 -10.56 -20.58 -10.44
N ALA A 153 -9.62 -19.66 -10.66
CA ALA A 153 -9.78 -18.59 -11.64
C ALA A 153 -9.28 -19.06 -13.01
N GLY A 154 -10.18 -19.34 -13.96
CA GLY A 154 -9.80 -19.59 -15.35
C GLY A 154 -8.90 -18.48 -15.92
N ARG A 155 -8.31 -18.71 -17.11
CA ARG A 155 -7.37 -17.75 -17.77
C ARG A 155 -7.84 -16.29 -17.78
N SER A 156 -9.14 -16.06 -17.97
CA SER A 156 -9.74 -14.71 -17.95
C SER A 156 -9.73 -14.06 -16.56
N GLY A 157 -9.91 -14.85 -15.50
CA GLY A 157 -9.87 -14.36 -14.12
C GLY A 157 -8.47 -13.92 -13.67
N ILE A 158 -7.44 -14.66 -14.11
CA ILE A 158 -6.04 -14.31 -13.84
C ILE A 158 -5.65 -13.02 -14.59
N ALA A 159 -6.03 -12.90 -15.88
CA ALA A 159 -5.77 -11.68 -16.65
C ALA A 159 -6.40 -10.43 -15.97
N ALA A 160 -7.65 -10.53 -15.55
CA ALA A 160 -8.30 -9.45 -14.82
C ALA A 160 -7.59 -9.12 -13.49
N ALA A 161 -7.15 -10.13 -12.74
CA ALA A 161 -6.38 -9.92 -11.51
C ALA A 161 -5.07 -9.16 -11.75
N LEU A 162 -4.35 -9.49 -12.83
CA LEU A 162 -3.12 -8.82 -13.23
C LEU A 162 -3.37 -7.36 -13.61
N VAL A 163 -4.46 -7.09 -14.35
CA VAL A 163 -4.86 -5.72 -14.70
C VAL A 163 -5.15 -4.92 -13.42
N PHE A 164 -5.95 -5.45 -12.51
CA PHE A 164 -6.26 -4.77 -11.24
C PHE A 164 -5.01 -4.55 -10.38
N ALA A 165 -4.10 -5.52 -10.32
CA ALA A 165 -2.85 -5.39 -9.58
C ALA A 165 -1.94 -4.31 -10.18
N THR A 166 -1.82 -4.25 -11.52
CA THR A 166 -1.05 -3.22 -12.22
C THR A 166 -1.65 -1.83 -12.02
N LEU A 167 -2.98 -1.69 -12.15
CA LEU A 167 -3.68 -0.43 -11.86
C LEU A 167 -3.46 0.02 -10.41
N THR A 168 -3.51 -0.92 -9.46
CA THR A 168 -3.19 -0.65 -8.06
C THR A 168 -1.78 -0.10 -7.90
N ALA A 169 -0.78 -0.71 -8.55
CA ALA A 169 0.61 -0.27 -8.49
C ALA A 169 0.80 1.12 -9.11
N ALA A 170 0.19 1.37 -10.27
CA ALA A 170 0.25 2.67 -10.95
C ALA A 170 -0.38 3.78 -10.09
N ILE A 171 -1.59 3.55 -9.57
CA ILE A 171 -2.29 4.51 -8.71
C ILE A 171 -1.45 4.80 -7.45
N ARG A 172 -0.89 3.78 -6.81
CA ARG A 172 -0.05 3.95 -5.62
C ARG A 172 1.22 4.74 -5.91
N GLY A 173 1.89 4.46 -7.04
CA GLY A 173 3.10 5.17 -7.45
C GLY A 173 2.83 6.65 -7.69
N VAL A 174 1.82 6.97 -8.49
CA VAL A 174 1.39 8.36 -8.74
C VAL A 174 0.99 9.05 -7.43
N ASN A 175 0.23 8.36 -6.58
CA ASN A 175 -0.25 8.92 -5.32
C ASN A 175 0.88 9.21 -4.32
N GLN A 176 1.98 8.47 -4.35
CA GLN A 176 3.15 8.78 -3.50
C GLN A 176 3.78 10.13 -3.87
N VAL A 177 3.87 10.43 -5.17
CA VAL A 177 4.38 11.72 -5.65
C VAL A 177 3.43 12.87 -5.29
N ILE A 178 2.14 12.70 -5.55
CA ILE A 178 1.12 13.71 -5.18
C ILE A 178 1.10 13.89 -3.66
N GLY A 179 1.21 12.80 -2.91
CA GLY A 179 1.29 12.80 -1.44
C GLY A 179 2.52 13.53 -0.92
N LYS A 180 3.68 13.45 -1.63
CA LYS A 180 4.87 14.24 -1.29
C LYS A 180 4.60 15.72 -1.46
N VAL A 181 4.04 16.15 -2.59
CA VAL A 181 3.65 17.56 -2.79
C VAL A 181 2.65 18.02 -1.72
N GLY A 182 1.68 17.17 -1.38
CA GLY A 182 0.72 17.47 -0.31
C GLY A 182 1.36 17.66 1.05
N ILE A 183 2.32 16.78 1.43
CA ILE A 183 2.96 16.85 2.75
C ILE A 183 3.97 18.01 2.85
N ASP A 184 4.56 18.43 1.73
CA ASP A 184 5.42 19.61 1.70
C ASP A 184 4.62 20.91 1.89
N LEU A 185 3.37 20.94 1.42
CA LEU A 185 2.46 22.10 1.59
C LEU A 185 1.68 22.06 2.91
N LEU A 186 1.42 20.90 3.45
CA LEU A 186 0.74 20.67 4.73
C LEU A 186 1.46 19.56 5.49
N PRO A 187 2.49 19.90 6.31
CA PRO A 187 3.36 18.92 6.99
C PRO A 187 2.66 18.25 8.18
N ASN A 188 1.47 17.73 7.95
CA ASN A 188 0.66 17.03 8.94
C ASN A 188 0.19 15.66 8.41
N PRO A 189 0.92 14.55 8.70
CA PRO A 189 0.56 13.19 8.30
C PRO A 189 -0.83 12.74 8.76
N PHE A 190 -1.29 13.24 9.90
CA PHE A 190 -2.62 12.90 10.43
C PHE A 190 -3.72 13.57 9.63
N MET A 191 -3.54 14.86 9.24
CA MET A 191 -4.48 15.55 8.38
C MET A 191 -4.52 14.92 6.98
N ALA A 192 -3.36 14.51 6.45
CA ALA A 192 -3.28 13.77 5.18
C ALA A 192 -4.12 12.48 5.21
N GLY A 193 -3.96 11.66 6.26
CA GLY A 193 -4.75 10.44 6.45
C GLY A 193 -6.24 10.75 6.62
N PHE A 194 -6.60 11.67 7.49
CA PHE A 194 -7.98 12.06 7.74
C PHE A 194 -8.71 12.47 6.44
N CYS A 195 -8.12 13.38 5.65
CA CYS A 195 -8.71 13.83 4.40
C CYS A 195 -8.85 12.70 3.39
N SER A 196 -7.78 11.93 3.18
CA SER A 196 -7.76 10.85 2.19
C SER A 196 -8.74 9.74 2.55
N PHE A 197 -8.75 9.27 3.79
CA PHE A 197 -9.69 8.22 4.22
C PHE A 197 -11.11 8.75 4.35
N GLY A 198 -11.32 10.02 4.71
CA GLY A 198 -12.63 10.65 4.76
C GLY A 198 -13.31 10.69 3.39
N VAL A 199 -12.63 11.21 2.39
CA VAL A 199 -13.13 11.23 1.00
C VAL A 199 -13.37 9.81 0.48
N SER A 200 -12.43 8.89 0.74
CA SER A 200 -12.57 7.49 0.33
C SER A 200 -13.78 6.82 0.97
N PHE A 201 -14.04 7.08 2.25
CA PHE A 201 -15.18 6.51 2.97
C PHE A 201 -16.52 6.97 2.36
N VAL A 202 -16.63 8.25 2.03
CA VAL A 202 -17.82 8.81 1.37
C VAL A 202 -18.01 8.17 -0.01
N LEU A 203 -16.95 8.08 -0.82
CA LEU A 203 -17.04 7.52 -2.17
C LEU A 203 -17.38 6.03 -2.16
N LEU A 204 -16.72 5.24 -1.31
CA LEU A 204 -16.99 3.80 -1.19
C LEU A 204 -18.36 3.54 -0.58
N GLY A 205 -18.78 4.36 0.39
CA GLY A 205 -20.14 4.31 0.95
C GLY A 205 -21.19 4.59 -0.12
N ALA A 206 -21.02 5.63 -0.93
CA ALA A 206 -21.90 5.95 -2.05
C ALA A 206 -21.92 4.80 -3.09
N ALA A 207 -20.75 4.24 -3.43
CA ALA A 207 -20.65 3.10 -4.34
C ALA A 207 -21.37 1.85 -3.80
N CYS A 208 -21.19 1.52 -2.52
CA CYS A 208 -21.90 0.44 -1.86
C CYS A 208 -23.42 0.66 -1.87
N ARG A 209 -23.87 1.87 -1.57
CA ARG A 209 -25.28 2.25 -1.53
C ARG A 209 -25.90 2.15 -2.92
N TRP A 210 -25.17 2.62 -3.93
CA TRP A 210 -25.65 2.58 -5.33
C TRP A 210 -25.75 1.15 -5.85
N ARG A 211 -24.70 0.33 -5.69
CA ARG A 211 -24.69 -1.06 -6.19
C ARG A 211 -25.70 -1.98 -5.51
N ARG A 212 -25.97 -1.79 -4.22
CA ARG A 212 -26.83 -2.67 -3.42
C ARG A 212 -28.24 -2.11 -3.20
N GLY A 213 -28.50 -0.85 -3.52
CA GLY A 213 -29.76 -0.18 -3.19
C GLY A 213 -29.94 0.07 -1.67
N ARG A 214 -29.09 -0.49 -0.82
CA ARG A 214 -29.14 -0.38 0.66
C ARG A 214 -27.72 -0.42 1.26
N TRP A 215 -27.58 0.06 2.49
CA TRP A 215 -26.35 -0.11 3.24
C TRP A 215 -26.06 -1.59 3.54
N PRO A 216 -24.78 -1.99 3.68
CA PRO A 216 -24.43 -3.32 4.16
C PRO A 216 -25.16 -3.61 5.48
N GLY A 217 -25.85 -4.75 5.54
CA GLY A 217 -26.52 -5.21 6.75
C GLY A 217 -25.51 -5.76 7.76
N ARG A 218 -25.98 -6.69 8.64
CA ARG A 218 -25.07 -7.38 9.58
C ARG A 218 -24.02 -8.18 8.79
N LEU A 219 -22.76 -7.83 9.00
CA LEU A 219 -21.61 -8.50 8.39
C LEU A 219 -21.18 -9.71 9.25
N PRO A 220 -20.65 -10.78 8.63
CA PRO A 220 -20.08 -11.89 9.37
C PRO A 220 -18.94 -11.42 10.29
N ARG A 221 -19.02 -11.75 11.57
CA ARG A 221 -18.04 -11.34 12.59
C ARG A 221 -16.59 -11.64 12.19
N PRO A 222 -16.24 -12.85 11.66
CA PRO A 222 -14.85 -13.13 11.27
C PRO A 222 -14.34 -12.17 10.20
N GLY A 223 -15.14 -11.90 9.16
CA GLY A 223 -14.77 -10.98 8.11
C GLY A 223 -14.62 -9.54 8.61
N LEU A 224 -15.55 -9.10 9.49
CA LEU A 224 -15.46 -7.77 10.10
C LEU A 224 -14.16 -7.60 10.90
N VAL A 225 -13.80 -8.57 11.74
CA VAL A 225 -12.58 -8.54 12.55
C VAL A 225 -11.34 -8.43 11.64
N TRP A 226 -11.25 -9.27 10.60
CA TRP A 226 -10.11 -9.23 9.69
C TRP A 226 -9.99 -7.91 8.94
N PHE A 227 -11.11 -7.32 8.49
CA PHE A 227 -11.06 -6.02 7.81
C PHE A 227 -10.81 -4.85 8.78
N CYS A 228 -11.21 -4.95 10.05
CA CYS A 228 -10.79 -3.99 11.08
C CYS A 228 -9.27 -4.09 11.34
N ILE A 229 -8.70 -5.30 11.45
CA ILE A 229 -7.25 -5.50 11.55
C ILE A 229 -6.55 -4.90 10.32
N THR A 230 -7.07 -5.17 9.12
CA THR A 230 -6.57 -4.54 7.89
C THR A 230 -6.57 -3.02 8.01
N GLY A 231 -7.67 -2.42 8.48
CA GLY A 231 -7.80 -0.98 8.65
C GLY A 231 -6.80 -0.39 9.64
N LEU A 232 -6.60 -1.03 10.79
CA LEU A 232 -5.60 -0.61 11.78
C LEU A 232 -4.18 -0.64 11.19
N CYS A 233 -3.83 -1.73 10.50
CA CYS A 233 -2.52 -1.85 9.84
C CYS A 233 -2.35 -0.80 8.73
N VAL A 234 -3.40 -0.55 7.91
CA VAL A 234 -3.34 0.45 6.84
C VAL A 234 -3.25 1.86 7.42
N ALA A 235 -3.99 2.19 8.47
CA ALA A 235 -3.91 3.50 9.12
C ALA A 235 -2.49 3.77 9.66
N LEU A 236 -1.91 2.79 10.35
CA LEU A 236 -0.52 2.86 10.83
C LEU A 236 0.46 3.00 9.66
N GLY A 237 0.33 2.15 8.64
CA GLY A 237 1.20 2.18 7.46
C GLY A 237 1.13 3.50 6.70
N ALA A 238 -0.07 4.09 6.55
CA ALA A 238 -0.24 5.38 5.89
C ALA A 238 0.35 6.53 6.71
N GLY A 239 0.15 6.54 8.03
CA GLY A 239 0.76 7.52 8.92
C GLY A 239 2.29 7.47 8.86
N LEU A 240 2.88 6.27 8.93
CA LEU A 240 4.31 6.07 8.79
C LEU A 240 4.82 6.47 7.39
N LEU A 241 4.08 6.16 6.32
CA LEU A 241 4.44 6.55 4.95
C LEU A 241 4.51 8.07 4.82
N TYR A 242 3.47 8.79 5.23
CA TYR A 242 3.47 10.26 5.15
C TYR A 242 4.54 10.88 6.07
N THR A 243 4.80 10.28 7.22
CA THR A 243 5.90 10.70 8.10
C THR A 243 7.26 10.48 7.43
N ALA A 244 7.44 9.33 6.75
CA ALA A 244 8.67 9.07 6.00
C ALA A 244 8.84 10.07 4.84
N LEU A 245 7.76 10.40 4.11
CA LEU A 245 7.77 11.39 3.04
C LEU A 245 8.00 12.82 3.54
N LEU A 246 7.62 13.13 4.78
CA LEU A 246 7.88 14.43 5.40
C LEU A 246 9.38 14.65 5.62
N VAL A 247 10.11 13.61 6.01
CA VAL A 247 11.54 13.67 6.35
C VAL A 247 12.46 13.09 5.28
N GLY A 248 11.92 12.59 4.17
CA GLY A 248 12.68 11.96 3.08
C GLY A 248 12.09 12.22 1.71
N THR A 249 12.84 11.81 0.68
CA THR A 249 12.41 11.90 -0.73
C THR A 249 11.61 10.69 -1.15
N VAL A 250 10.78 10.85 -2.19
CA VAL A 250 9.98 9.75 -2.77
C VAL A 250 10.88 8.64 -3.28
N THR A 251 12.01 9.00 -3.90
CA THR A 251 12.99 8.08 -4.49
C THR A 251 13.63 7.14 -3.47
N VAL A 252 13.76 7.57 -2.21
CA VAL A 252 14.24 6.73 -1.09
C VAL A 252 13.10 5.94 -0.46
N VAL A 253 11.98 6.61 -0.17
CA VAL A 253 10.87 6.03 0.58
C VAL A 253 10.13 4.97 -0.24
N ALA A 254 9.88 5.24 -1.54
CA ALA A 254 9.08 4.35 -2.38
C ALA A 254 9.66 2.93 -2.54
N PRO A 255 10.97 2.73 -2.82
CA PRO A 255 11.55 1.39 -2.90
C PRO A 255 11.47 0.64 -1.56
N ILE A 256 11.70 1.33 -0.43
CA ILE A 256 11.66 0.70 0.89
C ILE A 256 10.23 0.26 1.23
N VAL A 257 9.24 1.12 1.01
CA VAL A 257 7.83 0.75 1.24
C VAL A 257 7.42 -0.39 0.30
N ALA A 258 7.94 -0.45 -0.91
CA ALA A 258 7.67 -1.54 -1.86
C ALA A 258 8.18 -2.91 -1.39
N THR A 259 8.97 -2.99 -0.34
CA THR A 259 9.36 -4.27 0.29
C THR A 259 8.22 -4.93 1.08
N PHE A 260 7.05 -4.30 1.19
CA PHE A 260 5.90 -4.85 1.93
C PHE A 260 5.50 -6.30 1.53
N PRO A 261 5.74 -6.83 0.29
CA PRO A 261 5.46 -8.22 -0.03
C PRO A 261 6.32 -9.21 0.77
N VAL A 262 7.53 -8.79 1.16
CA VAL A 262 8.40 -9.58 2.05
C VAL A 262 7.70 -9.78 3.40
N PHE A 263 7.17 -8.70 3.96
CA PHE A 263 6.41 -8.77 5.22
C PHE A 263 5.10 -9.55 5.07
N THR A 264 4.41 -9.41 3.92
CA THR A 264 3.23 -10.23 3.61
C THR A 264 3.57 -11.71 3.68
N LEU A 265 4.68 -12.11 3.07
CA LEU A 265 5.14 -13.49 3.08
C LEU A 265 5.52 -13.97 4.48
N LEU A 266 6.29 -13.17 5.23
CA LEU A 266 6.70 -13.50 6.60
C LEU A 266 5.49 -13.70 7.52
N VAL A 267 4.51 -12.81 7.44
CA VAL A 267 3.26 -12.90 8.23
C VAL A 267 2.42 -14.09 7.77
N ALA A 268 2.29 -14.34 6.47
CA ALA A 268 1.59 -15.50 5.94
C ALA A 268 2.23 -16.82 6.39
N ALA A 269 3.57 -16.89 6.41
CA ALA A 269 4.30 -18.06 6.91
C ALA A 269 4.12 -18.25 8.42
N ALA A 270 4.20 -17.17 9.20
CA ALA A 270 3.99 -17.22 10.66
C ALA A 270 2.56 -17.67 11.03
N LEU A 271 1.59 -17.37 10.18
CA LEU A 271 0.19 -17.79 10.36
C LEU A 271 -0.11 -19.16 9.74
N GLY A 272 0.90 -19.84 9.17
CA GLY A 272 0.76 -21.16 8.57
C GLY A 272 0.12 -21.19 7.18
N ASP A 273 -0.08 -20.04 6.56
CA ASP A 273 -0.69 -19.94 5.23
C ASP A 273 0.29 -20.24 4.09
N GLU A 274 1.62 -20.08 4.34
CA GLU A 274 2.67 -20.29 3.34
C GLU A 274 3.93 -20.90 3.99
N ARG A 275 4.72 -21.67 3.19
CA ARG A 275 5.99 -22.25 3.64
C ARG A 275 7.17 -21.46 3.09
N ILE A 276 8.11 -21.08 3.97
CA ILE A 276 9.36 -20.44 3.56
C ILE A 276 10.27 -21.49 2.93
N THR A 277 10.54 -21.35 1.64
CA THR A 277 11.46 -22.19 0.89
C THR A 277 12.77 -21.43 0.60
N ALA A 278 13.84 -22.16 0.22
CA ALA A 278 15.11 -21.52 -0.17
C ALA A 278 14.94 -20.52 -1.33
N LYS A 279 14.00 -20.76 -2.25
CA LYS A 279 13.68 -19.85 -3.33
C LYS A 279 13.05 -18.54 -2.81
N VAL A 280 12.16 -18.65 -1.84
CA VAL A 280 11.56 -17.50 -1.14
C VAL A 280 12.66 -16.65 -0.49
N LEU A 281 13.60 -17.30 0.20
CA LEU A 281 14.72 -16.62 0.84
C LEU A 281 15.59 -15.88 -0.20
N ALA A 282 15.88 -16.51 -1.33
CA ALA A 282 16.63 -15.87 -2.42
C ALA A 282 15.91 -14.61 -2.98
N GLY A 283 14.59 -14.68 -3.18
CA GLY A 283 13.81 -13.51 -3.58
C GLY A 283 13.84 -12.38 -2.55
N VAL A 284 13.72 -12.72 -1.26
CA VAL A 284 13.83 -11.74 -0.16
C VAL A 284 15.20 -11.07 -0.16
N VAL A 285 16.28 -11.85 -0.29
CA VAL A 285 17.65 -11.30 -0.35
C VAL A 285 17.80 -10.35 -1.55
N LEU A 286 17.27 -10.72 -2.71
CA LEU A 286 17.31 -9.87 -3.91
C LEU A 286 16.58 -8.53 -3.69
N VAL A 287 15.43 -8.55 -3.03
CA VAL A 287 14.67 -7.35 -2.66
C VAL A 287 15.48 -6.47 -1.70
N VAL A 288 16.05 -7.07 -0.64
CA VAL A 288 16.84 -6.33 0.36
C VAL A 288 18.08 -5.69 -0.28
N VAL A 289 18.79 -6.42 -1.13
CA VAL A 289 19.96 -5.90 -1.87
C VAL A 289 19.52 -4.78 -2.81
N GLY A 290 18.44 -4.95 -3.55
CA GLY A 290 17.89 -3.93 -4.43
C GLY A 290 17.55 -2.62 -3.70
N VAL A 291 16.89 -2.73 -2.55
CA VAL A 291 16.59 -1.58 -1.69
C VAL A 291 17.87 -0.92 -1.16
N ALA A 292 18.85 -1.71 -0.71
CA ALA A 292 20.13 -1.19 -0.22
C ALA A 292 20.89 -0.41 -1.30
N VAL A 293 20.90 -0.94 -2.55
CA VAL A 293 21.51 -0.27 -3.71
C VAL A 293 20.76 1.02 -4.05
N ALA A 294 19.42 0.99 -4.08
CA ALA A 294 18.61 2.18 -4.35
C ALA A 294 18.81 3.28 -3.29
N SER A 295 18.90 2.90 -2.02
CA SER A 295 19.09 3.83 -0.89
C SER A 295 20.52 4.37 -0.79
N GLY A 296 21.54 3.59 -1.21
CA GLY A 296 22.95 4.01 -1.18
C GLY A 296 23.32 5.02 -2.27
N SER A 297 22.42 5.32 -3.19
CA SER A 297 22.64 6.26 -4.29
C SER A 297 22.32 7.73 -3.96
N VAL A 298 21.92 8.01 -2.74
CA VAL A 298 21.51 9.35 -2.25
C VAL A 298 22.65 10.04 -1.45
N VAL A 299 23.87 9.50 -1.53
CA VAL A 299 25.09 10.11 -0.94
C VAL A 299 25.87 10.85 -2.01
#